data_407660d4998ebb1c1013ba40c86424f5
#
_entry.id   407660d4998ebb1c1013ba40c86424f5
#
_cell.length_a   1.000
_cell.length_b   1.000
_cell.length_c   1.000
_cell.angle_alpha   90.00
_cell.angle_beta   90.00
_cell.angle_gamma   90.00
#
_symmetry.space_group_name_H-M   'P 1'
#
loop_
_entity.id
_entity.type
_entity.pdbx_description
1 polymer ?
#
loop_
_entity_poly.entity_id
_entity_poly.type
_entity_poly.pdbx_seq_one_letter_code
_entity_poly.pdbx_strand_id
1 'polypeptide(L)'
;GMGPVAQGDEIDEDLINAGKIPVTELPGASYFHHADSFAIMRGGHLDVCVLGAFQVSATGDLANWHTGAPDAIPAVGGAMDLATGAKDVYVMMSLFTKDGQSKLVPECTYPVTGVNCVTRIYTNEAVFLITKDGVRVRETFGTTIEELQAKMEVKLLPAE
;
A
#
# COMPACT_ATOMS: atom_id res chain seq x y z
N GLY A 1 10.82 18.43 7.01
CA GLY A 1 10.03 17.58 7.25
C GLY A 1 9.42 17.17 8.58
N MET A 2 8.73 16.07 8.53
CA MET A 2 8.09 15.46 9.69
C MET A 2 9.15 14.91 10.65
N GLY A 3 9.01 15.22 11.93
CA GLY A 3 9.92 14.79 12.99
C GLY A 3 9.45 13.53 13.72
N PRO A 4 10.06 13.20 14.84
CA PRO A 4 9.66 12.08 15.69
C PRO A 4 8.30 12.30 16.35
N VAL A 5 7.80 11.25 17.02
CA VAL A 5 6.56 11.32 17.81
C VAL A 5 6.73 12.36 18.91
N ALA A 6 5.79 13.30 18.96
CA ALA A 6 5.73 14.36 19.97
C ALA A 6 5.43 13.81 21.38
N GLN A 7 5.98 14.42 22.42
CA GLN A 7 5.80 13.99 23.81
C GLN A 7 5.56 15.18 24.74
N GLY A 8 4.71 15.00 25.74
CA GLY A 8 4.44 16.02 26.76
C GLY A 8 3.89 17.31 26.14
N ASP A 9 4.55 18.42 26.43
CA ASP A 9 4.14 19.77 26.00
C ASP A 9 4.39 20.04 24.49
N GLU A 10 5.08 19.13 23.79
CA GLU A 10 5.31 19.22 22.33
C GLU A 10 4.11 18.73 21.52
N ILE A 11 3.10 18.13 22.14
CA ILE A 11 1.95 17.55 21.45
C ILE A 11 1.08 18.66 20.87
N ASP A 12 1.00 18.66 19.54
CA ASP A 12 0.04 19.43 18.76
C ASP A 12 -0.87 18.43 18.02
N GLU A 13 -2.17 18.45 18.35
CA GLU A 13 -3.15 17.51 17.77
C GLU A 13 -3.44 17.79 16.30
N ASP A 14 -3.10 18.97 15.78
CA ASP A 14 -3.22 19.34 14.38
C ASP A 14 -1.99 18.92 13.57
N LEU A 15 -0.87 18.59 14.22
CA LEU A 15 0.37 18.14 13.60
C LEU A 15 0.54 16.63 13.75
N ILE A 16 -0.05 15.87 12.85
CA ILE A 16 -0.12 14.41 12.92
C ILE A 16 0.49 13.74 11.67
N ASN A 17 1.03 12.54 11.86
CA ASN A 17 1.46 11.69 10.74
C ASN A 17 0.29 10.93 10.09
N ALA A 18 0.57 10.13 9.06
CA ALA A 18 -0.44 9.32 8.36
C ALA A 18 -1.16 8.31 9.28
N GLY A 19 -0.53 7.91 10.40
CA GLY A 19 -1.12 7.05 11.43
C GLY A 19 -1.94 7.83 12.47
N LYS A 20 -2.15 9.14 12.27
CA LYS A 20 -2.84 10.04 13.22
C LYS A 20 -2.16 10.16 14.58
N ILE A 21 -0.84 10.00 14.61
CA ILE A 21 -0.02 10.15 15.82
C ILE A 21 0.60 11.54 15.77
N PRO A 22 0.52 12.34 16.86
CA PRO A 22 1.19 13.64 16.94
C PRO A 22 2.71 13.51 16.75
N VAL A 23 3.27 14.41 15.96
CA VAL A 23 4.70 14.44 15.62
C VAL A 23 5.26 15.86 15.77
N THR A 24 6.58 15.96 15.88
CA THR A 24 7.28 17.23 15.85
C THR A 24 7.70 17.59 14.41
N GLU A 25 8.25 18.77 14.24
CA GLU A 25 8.82 19.25 12.99
C GLU A 25 10.35 19.15 13.01
N LEU A 26 10.93 18.85 11.87
CA LEU A 26 12.37 19.01 11.66
C LEU A 26 12.68 20.38 11.04
N PRO A 27 13.85 20.96 11.31
CA PRO A 27 14.29 22.19 10.65
C PRO A 27 14.18 22.06 9.12
N GLY A 28 13.54 23.03 8.49
CA GLY A 28 13.26 23.01 7.05
C GLY A 28 11.91 22.40 6.67
N ALA A 29 11.08 22.04 7.66
CA ALA A 29 9.67 21.71 7.41
C ALA A 29 8.94 22.90 6.78
N SER A 30 7.96 22.64 5.95
CA SER A 30 7.10 23.66 5.35
C SER A 30 5.67 23.16 5.27
N TYR A 31 4.76 24.07 5.48
CA TYR A 31 3.31 23.88 5.33
C TYR A 31 2.87 24.47 4.00
N PHE A 32 1.97 23.80 3.32
CA PHE A 32 1.40 24.26 2.06
C PHE A 32 -0.08 23.84 1.98
N HIS A 33 -0.79 24.44 1.06
CA HIS A 33 -2.21 24.16 0.89
C HIS A 33 -2.46 22.71 0.48
N HIS A 34 -3.54 22.10 0.99
CA HIS A 34 -3.91 20.71 0.70
C HIS A 34 -4.00 20.42 -0.81
N ALA A 35 -4.48 21.37 -1.63
CA ALA A 35 -4.52 21.21 -3.08
C ALA A 35 -3.11 21.09 -3.70
N ASP A 36 -2.08 21.71 -3.11
CA ASP A 36 -0.70 21.59 -3.59
C ASP A 36 -0.16 20.18 -3.36
N SER A 37 -0.58 19.51 -2.26
CA SER A 37 -0.25 18.08 -2.03
C SER A 37 -0.74 17.23 -3.18
N PHE A 38 -1.98 17.40 -3.62
CA PHE A 38 -2.55 16.66 -4.72
C PHE A 38 -1.92 17.03 -6.07
N ALA A 39 -1.57 18.29 -6.27
CA ALA A 39 -0.82 18.72 -7.46
C ALA A 39 0.55 18.05 -7.54
N ILE A 40 1.27 17.92 -6.40
CA ILE A 40 2.54 17.20 -6.30
C ILE A 40 2.35 15.71 -6.64
N MET A 41 1.33 15.04 -6.06
CA MET A 41 1.02 13.64 -6.34
C MET A 41 0.71 13.43 -7.82
N ARG A 42 -0.27 14.16 -8.37
CA ARG A 42 -0.71 14.04 -9.77
C ARG A 42 0.35 14.45 -10.78
N GLY A 43 1.25 15.35 -10.39
CA GLY A 43 2.38 15.79 -11.20
C GLY A 43 3.52 14.78 -11.33
N GLY A 44 3.44 13.62 -10.69
CA GLY A 44 4.48 12.59 -10.74
C GLY A 44 5.75 12.95 -9.95
N HIS A 45 5.62 13.81 -8.94
CA HIS A 45 6.75 14.27 -8.13
C HIS A 45 7.05 13.37 -6.91
N LEU A 46 6.28 12.30 -6.72
CA LEU A 46 6.54 11.30 -5.69
C LEU A 46 7.28 10.11 -6.29
N ASP A 47 8.42 9.75 -5.71
CA ASP A 47 9.16 8.56 -6.12
C ASP A 47 8.49 7.29 -5.64
N VAL A 48 7.98 7.27 -4.40
CA VAL A 48 7.34 6.12 -3.78
C VAL A 48 6.10 6.56 -2.99
N CYS A 49 5.02 5.81 -3.11
CA CYS A 49 3.94 5.84 -2.12
C CYS A 49 3.76 4.46 -1.46
N VAL A 50 3.26 4.45 -0.22
CA VAL A 50 2.98 3.23 0.55
C VAL A 50 1.52 3.21 0.93
N LEU A 51 0.79 2.17 0.53
CA LEU A 51 -0.64 2.03 0.74
C LEU A 51 -0.98 0.68 1.38
N GLY A 52 -2.05 0.66 2.17
CA GLY A 52 -2.68 -0.60 2.57
C GLY A 52 -3.58 -1.14 1.46
N ALA A 53 -3.89 -2.45 1.49
CA ALA A 53 -4.80 -3.06 0.53
C ALA A 53 -5.73 -4.09 1.16
N PHE A 54 -6.93 -4.22 0.58
CA PHE A 54 -7.81 -5.36 0.76
C PHE A 54 -7.42 -6.50 -0.17
N GLN A 55 -7.13 -6.16 -1.44
CA GLN A 55 -6.61 -7.09 -2.45
C GLN A 55 -5.62 -6.37 -3.38
N VAL A 56 -4.68 -7.14 -3.91
CA VAL A 56 -3.83 -6.77 -5.04
C VAL A 56 -3.90 -7.89 -6.07
N SER A 57 -4.08 -7.56 -7.35
CA SER A 57 -4.08 -8.56 -8.41
C SER A 57 -2.66 -8.97 -8.84
N ALA A 58 -2.56 -10.09 -9.54
CA ALA A 58 -1.31 -10.56 -10.13
C ALA A 58 -0.71 -9.58 -11.15
N THR A 59 -1.52 -8.69 -11.71
CA THR A 59 -1.11 -7.63 -12.65
C THR A 59 -0.84 -6.29 -11.97
N GLY A 60 -1.02 -6.20 -10.63
CA GLY A 60 -0.76 -4.99 -9.86
C GLY A 60 -1.94 -4.04 -9.74
N ASP A 61 -3.17 -4.49 -9.97
CA ASP A 61 -4.33 -3.69 -9.64
C ASP A 61 -4.48 -3.60 -8.12
N LEU A 62 -4.87 -2.43 -7.63
CA LEU A 62 -5.04 -2.14 -6.21
C LEU A 62 -6.52 -2.00 -5.88
N ALA A 63 -7.00 -2.73 -4.87
CA ALA A 63 -8.32 -2.55 -4.26
C ALA A 63 -8.16 -2.26 -2.76
N ASN A 64 -8.46 -1.02 -2.34
CA ASN A 64 -8.23 -0.61 -0.96
C ASN A 64 -9.28 0.35 -0.37
N TRP A 65 -10.38 0.62 -1.08
CA TRP A 65 -11.33 1.64 -0.61
C TRP A 65 -12.73 1.11 -0.28
N HIS A 66 -13.11 -0.05 -0.82
CA HIS A 66 -14.43 -0.65 -0.60
C HIS A 66 -14.37 -2.17 -0.77
N THR A 67 -15.10 -2.91 0.05
CA THR A 67 -15.16 -4.38 -0.03
C THR A 67 -16.34 -4.91 -0.85
N GLY A 68 -17.20 -4.03 -1.35
CA GLY A 68 -18.43 -4.40 -2.05
C GLY A 68 -19.59 -4.76 -1.11
N ALA A 69 -19.38 -4.88 0.21
CA ALA A 69 -20.44 -5.17 1.16
C ALA A 69 -21.44 -4.00 1.24
N PRO A 70 -22.77 -4.26 1.38
CA PRO A 70 -23.78 -3.21 1.38
C PRO A 70 -23.65 -2.18 2.51
N ASP A 71 -23.02 -2.57 3.61
CA ASP A 71 -22.78 -1.77 4.81
C ASP A 71 -21.34 -1.22 4.90
N ALA A 72 -20.50 -1.50 3.91
CA ALA A 72 -19.15 -1.00 3.89
C ALA A 72 -19.12 0.50 3.63
N ILE A 73 -18.41 1.23 4.49
CA ILE A 73 -18.20 2.67 4.33
C ILE A 73 -17.07 2.89 3.33
N PRO A 74 -17.32 3.57 2.19
CA PRO A 74 -16.27 3.88 1.23
C PRO A 74 -15.23 4.82 1.84
N ALA A 75 -13.95 4.54 1.66
CA ALA A 75 -12.86 5.34 2.20
C ALA A 75 -11.75 5.55 1.15
N VAL A 76 -12.08 6.22 0.05
CA VAL A 76 -11.16 6.47 -1.07
C VAL A 76 -10.00 7.39 -0.63
N GLY A 77 -10.30 8.49 0.04
CA GLY A 77 -9.29 9.49 0.40
C GLY A 77 -8.42 9.90 -0.79
N GLY A 78 -7.12 10.02 -0.58
CA GLY A 78 -6.13 10.32 -1.61
C GLY A 78 -5.51 9.10 -2.30
N ALA A 79 -6.04 7.89 -2.06
CA ALA A 79 -5.42 6.65 -2.53
C ALA A 79 -5.35 6.56 -4.06
N MET A 80 -6.38 7.03 -4.78
CA MET A 80 -6.38 7.05 -6.25
C MET A 80 -5.29 7.96 -6.81
N ASP A 81 -5.12 9.15 -6.22
CA ASP A 81 -4.10 10.11 -6.66
C ASP A 81 -2.69 9.59 -6.38
N LEU A 82 -2.47 8.96 -5.23
CA LEU A 82 -1.21 8.32 -4.87
C LEU A 82 -0.90 7.13 -5.79
N ALA A 83 -1.89 6.26 -6.03
CA ALA A 83 -1.72 5.07 -6.85
C ALA A 83 -1.43 5.38 -8.33
N THR A 84 -1.90 6.54 -8.84
CA THR A 84 -1.69 6.95 -10.23
C THR A 84 -0.54 7.93 -10.41
N GLY A 85 -0.21 8.69 -9.38
CA GLY A 85 0.77 9.76 -9.46
C GLY A 85 2.19 9.39 -8.98
N ALA A 86 2.35 8.40 -8.10
CA ALA A 86 3.66 7.95 -7.66
C ALA A 86 4.35 7.09 -8.73
N LYS A 87 5.69 7.17 -8.83
CA LYS A 87 6.48 6.34 -9.74
C LYS A 87 6.47 4.88 -9.33
N ASP A 88 6.56 4.62 -8.03
CA ASP A 88 6.46 3.29 -7.41
C ASP A 88 5.36 3.24 -6.36
N VAL A 89 4.51 2.24 -6.43
CA VAL A 89 3.45 1.99 -5.46
C VAL A 89 3.76 0.73 -4.68
N TYR A 90 4.06 0.89 -3.40
CA TYR A 90 4.28 -0.21 -2.47
C TYR A 90 3.02 -0.46 -1.65
N VAL A 91 2.66 -1.73 -1.52
CA VAL A 91 1.56 -2.15 -0.65
C VAL A 91 2.11 -2.82 0.60
N MET A 92 1.59 -2.46 1.76
CA MET A 92 1.82 -3.16 3.03
C MET A 92 0.52 -3.76 3.51
N MET A 93 0.47 -5.09 3.65
CA MET A 93 -0.73 -5.81 4.09
C MET A 93 -0.37 -7.16 4.72
N SER A 94 -1.28 -7.75 5.53
CA SER A 94 -1.19 -9.18 5.82
C SER A 94 -1.47 -9.97 4.53
N LEU A 95 -0.72 -11.06 4.27
CA LEU A 95 -0.87 -11.85 3.04
C LEU A 95 -2.25 -12.54 2.98
N PHE A 96 -2.71 -13.03 4.12
CA PHE A 96 -3.98 -13.75 4.22
C PHE A 96 -5.00 -12.99 5.07
N THR A 97 -6.28 -13.22 4.79
CA THR A 97 -7.40 -12.83 5.65
C THR A 97 -7.42 -13.66 6.94
N LYS A 98 -8.29 -13.30 7.89
CA LYS A 98 -8.51 -14.10 9.11
C LYS A 98 -8.99 -15.53 8.80
N ASP A 99 -9.67 -15.69 7.68
CA ASP A 99 -10.23 -16.99 7.20
C ASP A 99 -9.24 -17.74 6.30
N GLY A 100 -7.98 -17.26 6.19
CA GLY A 100 -6.91 -17.92 5.45
C GLY A 100 -6.94 -17.72 3.93
N GLN A 101 -7.76 -16.82 3.40
CA GLN A 101 -7.79 -16.51 1.97
C GLN A 101 -6.69 -15.54 1.59
N SER A 102 -6.03 -15.78 0.46
CA SER A 102 -4.99 -14.88 -0.06
C SER A 102 -5.59 -13.52 -0.46
N LYS A 103 -4.89 -12.44 -0.08
CA LYS A 103 -5.19 -11.07 -0.52
C LYS A 103 -4.42 -10.67 -1.78
N LEU A 104 -3.41 -11.45 -2.16
CA LEU A 104 -2.78 -11.41 -3.48
C LEU A 104 -3.53 -12.42 -4.36
N VAL A 105 -4.28 -11.91 -5.33
CA VAL A 105 -5.29 -12.66 -6.10
C VAL A 105 -5.00 -12.60 -7.60
N PRO A 106 -5.50 -13.54 -8.41
CA PRO A 106 -5.36 -13.44 -9.88
C PRO A 106 -5.96 -12.15 -10.42
N GLU A 107 -7.19 -11.82 -10.01
CA GLU A 107 -7.93 -10.60 -10.34
C GLU A 107 -8.63 -10.08 -9.08
N CYS A 108 -8.68 -8.75 -8.91
CA CYS A 108 -9.40 -8.13 -7.81
C CYS A 108 -10.91 -8.38 -7.94
N THR A 109 -11.53 -8.82 -6.86
CA THR A 109 -12.99 -8.98 -6.76
C THR A 109 -13.66 -7.76 -6.12
N TYR A 110 -12.89 -6.93 -5.44
CA TYR A 110 -13.34 -5.66 -4.87
C TYR A 110 -13.15 -4.51 -5.86
N PRO A 111 -13.91 -3.40 -5.69
CA PRO A 111 -13.75 -2.22 -6.53
C PRO A 111 -12.30 -1.71 -6.54
N VAL A 112 -11.75 -1.55 -7.74
CA VAL A 112 -10.36 -1.18 -7.96
C VAL A 112 -10.13 0.30 -7.67
N THR A 113 -9.02 0.62 -6.99
CA THR A 113 -8.53 1.98 -6.73
C THR A 113 -7.61 2.47 -7.85
N GLY A 114 -6.74 1.60 -8.32
CA GLY A 114 -5.78 1.86 -9.40
C GLY A 114 -5.46 0.58 -10.18
N VAL A 115 -5.25 0.71 -11.48
CA VAL A 115 -4.99 -0.41 -12.41
C VAL A 115 -3.49 -0.46 -12.71
N ASN A 116 -2.88 -1.65 -12.64
CA ASN A 116 -1.47 -1.89 -12.98
C ASN A 116 -0.49 -0.93 -12.27
N CYS A 117 -0.81 -0.52 -11.04
CA CYS A 117 -0.04 0.51 -10.34
C CYS A 117 0.91 -0.05 -9.28
N VAL A 118 0.58 -1.19 -8.66
CA VAL A 118 1.40 -1.78 -7.60
C VAL A 118 2.66 -2.41 -8.18
N THR A 119 3.82 -1.97 -7.67
CA THR A 119 5.12 -2.50 -8.10
C THR A 119 5.70 -3.50 -7.08
N ARG A 120 5.34 -3.35 -5.78
CA ARG A 120 5.86 -4.21 -4.72
C ARG A 120 4.85 -4.39 -3.59
N ILE A 121 4.84 -5.59 -3.02
CA ILE A 121 3.97 -5.94 -1.90
C ILE A 121 4.82 -6.47 -0.75
N TYR A 122 4.70 -5.83 0.41
CA TYR A 122 5.30 -6.26 1.67
C TYR A 122 4.24 -6.91 2.53
N THR A 123 4.48 -8.13 2.97
CA THR A 123 3.57 -8.86 3.84
C THR A 123 4.29 -9.42 5.06
N ASN A 124 3.54 -10.03 5.97
CA ASN A 124 4.08 -10.75 7.12
C ASN A 124 4.78 -12.07 6.76
N GLU A 125 4.60 -12.60 5.54
CA GLU A 125 5.16 -13.90 5.12
C GLU A 125 6.16 -13.78 3.97
N ALA A 126 6.05 -12.76 3.13
CA ALA A 126 6.95 -12.58 1.98
C ALA A 126 6.94 -11.14 1.44
N VAL A 127 7.94 -10.82 0.64
CA VAL A 127 7.97 -9.64 -0.23
C VAL A 127 7.81 -10.09 -1.68
N PHE A 128 6.83 -9.52 -2.37
CA PHE A 128 6.55 -9.80 -3.77
C PHE A 128 6.87 -8.60 -4.66
N LEU A 129 7.36 -8.90 -5.86
CA LEU A 129 7.53 -7.93 -6.94
C LEU A 129 6.51 -8.24 -8.04
N ILE A 130 5.78 -7.24 -8.48
CA ILE A 130 4.92 -7.34 -9.65
C ILE A 130 5.77 -7.00 -10.88
N THR A 131 5.92 -7.95 -11.77
CA THR A 131 6.75 -7.82 -12.98
C THR A 131 5.93 -8.13 -14.23
N LYS A 132 6.50 -7.85 -15.41
CA LYS A 132 5.86 -8.20 -16.69
C LYS A 132 5.69 -9.71 -16.89
N ASP A 133 6.54 -10.50 -16.23
CA ASP A 133 6.52 -11.98 -16.33
C ASP A 133 5.60 -12.62 -15.28
N GLY A 134 5.10 -11.83 -14.32
CA GLY A 134 4.24 -12.28 -13.24
C GLY A 134 4.75 -11.85 -11.86
N VAL A 135 4.24 -12.51 -10.83
CA VAL A 135 4.56 -12.21 -9.42
C VAL A 135 5.82 -12.98 -9.01
N ARG A 136 6.89 -12.25 -8.69
CA ARG A 136 8.13 -12.81 -8.19
C ARG A 136 8.24 -12.70 -6.68
N VAL A 137 8.71 -13.75 -6.03
CA VAL A 137 9.00 -13.74 -4.59
C VAL A 137 10.43 -13.27 -4.40
N ARG A 138 10.59 -12.09 -3.77
CA ARG A 138 11.91 -11.53 -3.46
C ARG A 138 12.51 -12.13 -2.20
N GLU A 139 11.69 -12.32 -1.18
CA GLU A 139 12.09 -12.76 0.15
C GLU A 139 10.91 -13.45 0.85
N THR A 140 11.18 -14.45 1.70
CA THR A 140 10.17 -15.12 2.53
C THR A 140 10.56 -15.05 4.00
N PHE A 141 9.56 -15.07 4.90
CA PHE A 141 9.72 -14.96 6.35
C PHE A 141 9.05 -16.16 7.04
N GLY A 142 9.86 -17.12 7.49
CA GLY A 142 9.38 -18.32 8.20
C GLY A 142 8.54 -19.28 7.36
N THR A 143 8.61 -19.19 6.03
CA THR A 143 7.90 -20.03 5.06
C THR A 143 8.74 -20.21 3.79
N THR A 144 8.32 -21.08 2.87
CA THR A 144 8.96 -21.31 1.57
C THR A 144 8.04 -20.91 0.42
N ILE A 145 8.59 -20.76 -0.80
CA ILE A 145 7.80 -20.47 -2.01
C ILE A 145 6.80 -21.58 -2.28
N GLU A 146 7.18 -22.83 -2.05
CA GLU A 146 6.35 -24.02 -2.27
C GLU A 146 5.15 -24.03 -1.29
N GLU A 147 5.38 -23.67 -0.02
CA GLU A 147 4.34 -23.57 1.00
C GLU A 147 3.36 -22.44 0.70
N LEU A 148 3.86 -21.29 0.23
CA LEU A 148 3.02 -20.17 -0.22
C LEU A 148 2.22 -20.56 -1.46
N GLN A 149 2.86 -21.19 -2.46
CA GLN A 149 2.19 -21.61 -3.68
C GLN A 149 1.04 -22.60 -3.41
N ALA A 150 1.18 -23.47 -2.41
CA ALA A 150 0.12 -24.41 -2.02
C ALA A 150 -1.13 -23.73 -1.45
N LYS A 151 -1.01 -22.46 -0.99
CA LYS A 151 -2.10 -21.66 -0.38
C LYS A 151 -2.62 -20.57 -1.30
N MET A 152 -2.01 -20.35 -2.45
CA MET A 152 -2.28 -19.20 -3.32
C MET A 152 -2.62 -19.65 -4.74
N GLU A 153 -3.60 -19.00 -5.34
CA GLU A 153 -3.98 -19.24 -6.75
C GLU A 153 -3.02 -18.53 -7.72
N VAL A 154 -2.41 -17.42 -7.28
CA VAL A 154 -1.43 -16.68 -8.08
C VAL A 154 -0.16 -17.52 -8.24
N LYS A 155 0.27 -17.69 -9.49
CA LYS A 155 1.55 -18.37 -9.77
C LYS A 155 2.71 -17.51 -9.27
N LEU A 156 3.52 -18.10 -8.41
CA LEU A 156 4.72 -17.48 -7.85
C LEU A 156 5.97 -17.86 -8.65
N LEU A 157 6.79 -16.88 -8.94
CA LEU A 157 8.09 -17.06 -9.59
C LEU A 157 9.21 -16.83 -8.55
N PRO A 158 10.32 -17.58 -8.59
CA PRO A 158 11.45 -17.30 -7.71
C PRO A 158 12.09 -15.94 -8.02
N ALA A 159 12.85 -15.39 -7.06
CA ALA A 159 13.73 -14.26 -7.31
C ALA A 159 14.71 -14.59 -8.44
N GLU A 160 15.15 -13.57 -9.15
CA GLU A 160 16.25 -13.67 -10.13
C GLU A 160 17.58 -13.82 -9.42
#